data_44119002597719dd22940d077dec8d59
#
_entry.id   44119002597719dd22940d077dec8d59
#
_cell.length_a   1.000
_cell.length_b   1.000
_cell.length_c   1.000
_cell.angle_alpha   90.00
_cell.angle_beta   90.00
_cell.angle_gamma   90.00
#
_symmetry.space_group_name_H-M   'P 1'
#
loop_
_entity.id
_entity.type
_entity.pdbx_description
1 polymer ?
#
loop_
_entity_poly.entity_id
_entity_poly.type
_entity_poly.pdbx_seq_one_letter_code
_entity_poly.pdbx_strand_id
1 'polypeptide(L)'
;GRYTQGIDPVTGRAIQKSVSAKTQAECKEKLAKAIRENRGVPLNHTGDYTVAEWCRLWFETYSKPNIRYNTAKGYEGIIEHHIIPAIGAIKLKQLSSIHIQRMYNDLKGNGRMQRGSKHNDKALSNTFVRRVHAVLQAALKQAVKERLIPYNPCENCRIPPKDKKEMTILPPEKIGRYLQEAEKYGVLPMF
;
A
#
# COMPACT_ATOMS: atom_id res chain seq x y z
N GLY A 1 19.42 -23.49 22.95
CA GLY A 1 18.30 -24.23 22.36
C GLY A 1 18.25 -24.03 20.87
N ARG A 2 17.74 -25.04 20.17
CA ARG A 2 17.52 -24.96 18.71
C ARG A 2 16.01 -25.11 18.43
N TYR A 3 15.53 -24.40 17.39
CA TYR A 3 14.17 -24.57 16.90
C TYR A 3 14.15 -24.52 15.37
N THR A 4 13.19 -25.20 14.76
CA THR A 4 13.00 -25.20 13.30
C THR A 4 12.15 -24.00 12.93
N GLN A 5 12.65 -23.11 12.08
CA GLN A 5 11.93 -21.94 11.61
C GLN A 5 11.03 -22.27 10.39
N GLY A 6 11.40 -23.28 9.61
CA GLY A 6 10.68 -23.69 8.41
C GLY A 6 11.48 -24.69 7.59
N ILE A 7 10.98 -25.00 6.41
CA ILE A 7 11.63 -25.85 5.40
C ILE A 7 12.03 -24.97 4.23
N ASP A 8 13.26 -25.07 3.77
CA ASP A 8 13.74 -24.41 2.56
C ASP A 8 12.98 -24.96 1.34
N PRO A 9 12.25 -24.15 0.59
CA PRO A 9 11.45 -24.63 -0.54
C PRO A 9 12.27 -25.13 -1.71
N VAL A 10 13.56 -24.75 -1.81
CA VAL A 10 14.46 -25.17 -2.89
C VAL A 10 15.17 -26.47 -2.54
N THR A 11 15.66 -26.58 -1.30
CA THR A 11 16.49 -27.73 -0.87
C THR A 11 15.71 -28.76 -0.07
N GLY A 12 14.49 -28.48 0.38
CA GLY A 12 13.67 -29.34 1.23
C GLY A 12 14.22 -29.52 2.66
N ARG A 13 15.29 -28.81 3.02
CA ARG A 13 15.95 -28.96 4.34
C ARG A 13 15.31 -28.05 5.38
N ALA A 14 15.25 -28.52 6.63
CA ALA A 14 14.77 -27.75 7.76
C ALA A 14 15.73 -26.60 8.10
N ILE A 15 15.22 -25.36 8.09
CA ILE A 15 15.96 -24.17 8.52
C ILE A 15 15.91 -24.11 10.03
N GLN A 16 17.06 -24.38 10.67
CA GLN A 16 17.21 -24.37 12.12
C GLN A 16 17.84 -23.06 12.60
N LYS A 17 17.28 -22.47 13.65
CA LYS A 17 17.88 -21.34 14.38
C LYS A 17 18.25 -21.78 15.79
N SER A 18 19.39 -21.25 16.28
CA SER A 18 19.86 -21.48 17.66
C SER A 18 19.67 -20.22 18.51
N VAL A 19 19.28 -20.43 19.75
CA VAL A 19 19.20 -19.40 20.79
C VAL A 19 20.13 -19.81 21.90
N SER A 20 21.01 -18.89 22.34
CA SER A 20 21.93 -19.08 23.46
C SER A 20 21.63 -18.09 24.58
N ALA A 21 21.87 -18.53 25.83
CA ALA A 21 21.76 -17.69 27.00
C ALA A 21 22.72 -18.21 28.09
N LYS A 22 22.96 -17.40 29.11
CA LYS A 22 23.88 -17.75 30.19
C LYS A 22 23.33 -18.83 31.12
N THR A 23 22.00 -18.92 31.30
CA THR A 23 21.33 -19.92 32.09
C THR A 23 20.34 -20.74 31.30
N GLN A 24 20.02 -21.96 31.77
CA GLN A 24 19.07 -22.85 31.13
C GLN A 24 17.63 -22.27 31.15
N ALA A 25 17.26 -21.61 32.25
CA ALA A 25 15.95 -21.00 32.40
C ALA A 25 15.77 -19.85 31.38
N GLU A 26 16.75 -18.95 31.28
CA GLU A 26 16.76 -17.86 30.34
C GLU A 26 16.78 -18.33 28.84
N CYS A 27 17.48 -19.44 28.59
CA CYS A 27 17.48 -20.06 27.27
C CYS A 27 16.11 -20.62 26.89
N LYS A 28 15.40 -21.27 27.84
CA LYS A 28 14.02 -21.75 27.63
C LYS A 28 13.06 -20.62 27.39
N GLU A 29 13.18 -19.52 28.12
CA GLU A 29 12.31 -18.35 27.98
C GLU A 29 12.54 -17.63 26.61
N LYS A 30 13.80 -17.40 26.24
CA LYS A 30 14.18 -16.87 24.94
C LYS A 30 13.74 -17.78 23.79
N LEU A 31 13.84 -19.10 23.97
CA LEU A 31 13.38 -20.06 22.99
C LEU A 31 11.85 -20.02 22.84
N ALA A 32 11.12 -20.00 23.96
CA ALA A 32 9.66 -19.89 23.95
C ALA A 32 9.18 -18.57 23.32
N LYS A 33 9.87 -17.46 23.61
CA LYS A 33 9.61 -16.16 22.97
C LYS A 33 9.87 -16.22 21.47
N ALA A 34 11.02 -16.75 21.04
CA ALA A 34 11.35 -16.90 19.63
C ALA A 34 10.36 -17.82 18.88
N ILE A 35 9.90 -18.91 19.52
CA ILE A 35 8.86 -19.79 18.96
C ILE A 35 7.51 -19.06 18.87
N ARG A 36 7.13 -18.25 19.87
CA ARG A 36 5.89 -17.44 19.81
C ARG A 36 5.92 -16.39 18.73
N GLU A 37 7.03 -15.68 18.57
CA GLU A 37 7.25 -14.68 17.53
C GLU A 37 7.26 -15.29 16.12
N ASN A 38 7.70 -16.54 16.00
CA ASN A 38 7.71 -17.32 14.77
C ASN A 38 6.52 -18.27 14.62
N ARG A 39 5.50 -18.17 15.49
CA ARG A 39 4.34 -19.07 15.45
C ARG A 39 3.56 -18.90 14.16
N GLY A 40 3.78 -19.85 13.33
CA GLY A 40 2.87 -20.25 12.27
C GLY A 40 3.35 -20.10 10.85
N VAL A 41 4.45 -19.36 10.56
CA VAL A 41 4.76 -19.18 9.16
C VAL A 41 6.26 -19.01 8.92
N PRO A 42 6.95 -19.98 8.29
CA PRO A 42 8.27 -19.74 7.76
C PRO A 42 8.19 -18.62 6.74
N LEU A 43 8.79 -17.46 7.06
CA LEU A 43 8.94 -16.37 6.10
C LEU A 43 9.86 -16.88 4.98
N ASN A 44 9.45 -16.66 3.74
CA ASN A 44 10.31 -16.94 2.60
C ASN A 44 11.51 -15.98 2.67
N HIS A 45 12.69 -16.53 2.99
CA HIS A 45 13.91 -15.74 3.15
C HIS A 45 14.55 -15.32 1.82
N THR A 46 14.02 -15.75 0.69
CA THR A 46 14.56 -15.52 -0.64
C THR A 46 14.44 -14.08 -1.16
N GLY A 47 13.77 -13.18 -0.44
CA GLY A 47 13.68 -11.79 -0.86
C GLY A 47 13.76 -10.82 0.32
N ASP A 48 14.92 -10.20 0.52
CA ASP A 48 15.07 -9.05 1.43
C ASP A 48 14.63 -7.77 0.67
N TYR A 49 13.40 -7.80 0.11
CA TYR A 49 12.85 -6.74 -0.73
C TYR A 49 12.73 -5.43 0.04
N THR A 50 13.02 -4.34 -0.63
CA THR A 50 12.56 -3.01 -0.26
C THR A 50 11.07 -2.86 -0.61
N VAL A 51 10.42 -1.87 -0.04
CA VAL A 51 9.01 -1.55 -0.39
C VAL A 51 8.89 -1.21 -1.88
N ALA A 52 9.88 -0.51 -2.45
CA ALA A 52 9.89 -0.18 -3.88
C ALA A 52 9.94 -1.43 -4.77
N GLU A 53 10.88 -2.32 -4.51
CA GLU A 53 11.05 -3.56 -5.27
C GLU A 53 9.79 -4.44 -5.17
N TRP A 54 9.24 -4.59 -3.97
CA TRP A 54 8.04 -5.37 -3.76
C TRP A 54 6.82 -4.77 -4.47
N CYS A 55 6.58 -3.46 -4.35
CA CYS A 55 5.43 -2.81 -4.98
C CYS A 55 5.47 -2.94 -6.51
N ARG A 56 6.65 -2.81 -7.14
CA ARG A 56 6.82 -3.03 -8.58
C ARG A 56 6.58 -4.48 -8.97
N LEU A 57 7.17 -5.43 -8.24
CA LEU A 57 6.97 -6.86 -8.47
C LEU A 57 5.50 -7.25 -8.34
N TRP A 58 4.85 -6.80 -7.26
CA TRP A 58 3.42 -7.03 -7.04
C TRP A 58 2.56 -6.44 -8.15
N PHE A 59 2.86 -5.22 -8.57
CA PHE A 59 2.11 -4.57 -9.63
C PHE A 59 2.20 -5.33 -10.94
N GLU A 60 3.39 -5.67 -11.41
CA GLU A 60 3.58 -6.37 -12.69
C GLU A 60 3.02 -7.80 -12.65
N THR A 61 3.22 -8.52 -11.53
CA THR A 61 2.89 -9.95 -11.46
C THR A 61 1.42 -10.19 -11.09
N TYR A 62 0.89 -9.46 -10.11
CA TYR A 62 -0.43 -9.78 -9.53
C TYR A 62 -1.52 -8.79 -9.93
N SER A 63 -1.19 -7.51 -10.09
CA SER A 63 -2.21 -6.47 -10.26
C SER A 63 -2.50 -6.20 -11.73
N LYS A 64 -1.48 -5.86 -12.51
CA LYS A 64 -1.56 -5.42 -13.90
C LYS A 64 -2.31 -6.39 -14.84
N PRO A 65 -2.12 -7.72 -14.74
CA PRO A 65 -2.84 -8.67 -15.60
C PRO A 65 -4.36 -8.71 -15.33
N ASN A 66 -4.80 -8.28 -14.14
CA ASN A 66 -6.18 -8.44 -13.67
C ASN A 66 -6.99 -7.14 -13.68
N ILE A 67 -6.41 -6.02 -14.12
CA ILE A 67 -7.06 -4.71 -14.10
C ILE A 67 -7.04 -4.05 -15.49
N ARG A 68 -8.00 -3.15 -15.73
CA ARG A 68 -8.09 -2.39 -16.99
C ARG A 68 -6.91 -1.42 -17.12
N TYR A 69 -6.49 -1.15 -18.35
CA TYR A 69 -5.35 -0.29 -18.68
C TYR A 69 -5.34 1.05 -17.92
N ASN A 70 -6.46 1.77 -17.90
CA ASN A 70 -6.52 3.07 -17.20
C ASN A 70 -6.34 2.93 -15.69
N THR A 71 -6.83 1.83 -15.08
CA THR A 71 -6.62 1.54 -13.66
C THR A 71 -5.16 1.20 -13.39
N ALA A 72 -4.55 0.40 -14.26
CA ALA A 72 -3.13 0.03 -14.18
C ALA A 72 -2.23 1.27 -14.21
N LYS A 73 -2.46 2.17 -15.17
CA LYS A 73 -1.75 3.45 -15.26
C LYS A 73 -1.92 4.33 -14.01
N GLY A 74 -3.11 4.31 -13.41
CA GLY A 74 -3.36 4.99 -12.13
C GLY A 74 -2.59 4.38 -10.96
N TYR A 75 -2.51 3.05 -10.88
CA TYR A 75 -1.75 2.33 -9.84
C TYR A 75 -0.25 2.56 -9.98
N GLU A 76 0.28 2.44 -11.20
CA GLU A 76 1.67 2.74 -11.52
C GLU A 76 2.05 4.16 -11.07
N GLY A 77 1.22 5.16 -11.42
CA GLY A 77 1.43 6.54 -10.99
C GLY A 77 1.42 6.71 -9.46
N ILE A 78 0.54 6.00 -8.74
CA ILE A 78 0.51 6.02 -7.27
C ILE A 78 1.78 5.40 -6.70
N ILE A 79 2.22 4.27 -7.22
CA ILE A 79 3.41 3.56 -6.75
C ILE A 79 4.65 4.42 -6.98
N GLU A 80 4.90 4.86 -8.22
CA GLU A 80 6.14 5.53 -8.60
C GLU A 80 6.24 6.96 -8.04
N HIS A 81 5.13 7.68 -7.92
CA HIS A 81 5.17 9.09 -7.56
C HIS A 81 4.82 9.39 -6.10
N HIS A 82 4.19 8.46 -5.38
CA HIS A 82 3.74 8.70 -4.02
C HIS A 82 4.28 7.68 -3.00
N ILE A 83 4.24 6.38 -3.32
CA ILE A 83 4.68 5.34 -2.38
C ILE A 83 6.21 5.26 -2.36
N ILE A 84 6.84 5.08 -3.51
CA ILE A 84 8.29 4.88 -3.62
C ILE A 84 9.10 6.06 -3.08
N PRO A 85 8.79 7.33 -3.41
CA PRO A 85 9.56 8.44 -2.87
C PRO A 85 9.49 8.59 -1.35
N ALA A 86 8.36 8.17 -0.74
CA ALA A 86 8.12 8.32 0.69
C ALA A 86 8.69 7.17 1.53
N ILE A 87 8.48 5.93 1.12
CA ILE A 87 8.81 4.75 1.91
C ILE A 87 9.54 3.65 1.13
N GLY A 88 9.83 3.87 -0.15
CA GLY A 88 10.38 2.86 -1.06
C GLY A 88 11.74 2.29 -0.64
N ALA A 89 12.60 3.08 -0.01
CA ALA A 89 13.91 2.65 0.46
C ALA A 89 13.87 1.75 1.71
N ILE A 90 12.74 1.70 2.42
CA ILE A 90 12.59 0.92 3.65
C ILE A 90 12.51 -0.56 3.27
N LYS A 91 13.22 -1.43 4.00
CA LYS A 91 13.07 -2.87 3.85
C LYS A 91 11.67 -3.31 4.26
N LEU A 92 11.05 -4.20 3.49
CA LEU A 92 9.68 -4.65 3.70
C LEU A 92 9.45 -5.18 5.13
N LYS A 93 10.43 -5.89 5.69
CA LYS A 93 10.40 -6.43 7.06
C LYS A 93 10.50 -5.36 8.15
N GLN A 94 11.02 -4.17 7.83
CA GLN A 94 11.20 -3.05 8.75
C GLN A 94 10.08 -2.01 8.63
N LEU A 95 9.17 -2.20 7.67
CA LEU A 95 8.06 -1.29 7.45
C LEU A 95 7.09 -1.36 8.65
N SER A 96 6.86 -0.21 9.27
CA SER A 96 5.92 -0.05 10.39
C SER A 96 4.75 0.83 10.04
N SER A 97 3.66 0.72 10.81
CA SER A 97 2.46 1.57 10.66
C SER A 97 2.78 3.06 10.82
N ILE A 98 3.81 3.40 11.62
CA ILE A 98 4.24 4.79 11.82
C ILE A 98 4.82 5.38 10.52
N HIS A 99 5.62 4.62 9.78
CA HIS A 99 6.16 5.06 8.49
C HIS A 99 5.03 5.37 7.49
N ILE A 100 4.04 4.48 7.43
CA ILE A 100 2.88 4.63 6.55
C ILE A 100 2.01 5.82 6.98
N GLN A 101 1.77 6.00 8.29
CA GLN A 101 0.98 7.11 8.80
C GLN A 101 1.64 8.47 8.53
N ARG A 102 2.97 8.56 8.68
CA ARG A 102 3.73 9.76 8.30
C ARG A 102 3.56 10.07 6.81
N MET A 103 3.73 9.07 5.94
CA MET A 103 3.49 9.22 4.51
C MET A 103 2.08 9.78 4.22
N TYR A 104 1.01 9.28 4.87
CA TYR A 104 -0.34 9.82 4.65
C TYR A 104 -0.47 11.26 5.08
N ASN A 105 0.16 11.65 6.19
CA ASN A 105 0.15 13.03 6.67
C ASN A 105 0.91 13.95 5.70
N ASP A 106 2.05 13.51 5.19
CA ASP A 106 2.86 14.25 4.22
C ASP A 106 2.13 14.42 2.88
N LEU A 107 1.45 13.37 2.40
CA LEU A 107 0.61 13.44 1.20
C LEU A 107 -0.54 14.44 1.37
N LYS A 108 -1.12 14.51 2.55
CA LYS A 108 -2.19 15.47 2.86
C LYS A 108 -1.69 16.90 2.94
N GLY A 109 -0.44 17.13 3.36
CA GLY A 109 0.17 18.47 3.44
C GLY A 109 0.82 18.93 2.13
N ASN A 110 1.64 18.08 1.52
CA ASN A 110 2.55 18.46 0.43
C ASN A 110 2.55 17.47 -0.75
N GLY A 111 1.61 16.55 -0.83
CA GLY A 111 1.68 15.44 -1.78
C GLY A 111 1.38 15.76 -3.25
N ARG A 112 0.99 16.99 -3.58
CA ARG A 112 0.62 17.36 -4.95
C ARG A 112 1.86 17.63 -5.78
N MET A 113 2.05 16.86 -6.85
CA MET A 113 3.08 17.13 -7.84
C MET A 113 2.68 18.36 -8.67
N GLN A 114 3.52 19.38 -8.67
CA GLN A 114 3.31 20.59 -9.48
C GLN A 114 3.55 20.27 -10.97
N ARG A 115 2.49 19.91 -11.69
CA ARG A 115 2.47 19.86 -13.14
C ARG A 115 1.63 21.01 -13.66
N GLY A 116 2.20 22.22 -13.73
CA GLY A 116 1.56 23.35 -14.42
C GLY A 116 0.20 23.81 -13.88
N SER A 117 -0.19 23.41 -12.70
CA SER A 117 -1.46 23.79 -12.09
C SER A 117 -1.40 25.21 -11.55
N LYS A 118 -2.36 26.06 -11.96
CA LYS A 118 -2.56 27.43 -11.44
C LYS A 118 -3.01 27.45 -9.97
N HIS A 119 -3.27 26.30 -9.35
CA HIS A 119 -3.65 26.19 -7.94
C HIS A 119 -2.43 25.99 -7.06
N ASN A 120 -2.25 26.90 -6.10
CA ASN A 120 -1.19 26.88 -5.10
C ASN A 120 -1.34 25.78 -4.02
N ASP A 121 -2.42 24.99 -4.09
CA ASP A 121 -2.67 23.91 -3.13
C ASP A 121 -1.72 22.74 -3.34
N LYS A 122 -0.81 22.55 -2.39
CA LYS A 122 0.13 21.42 -2.36
C LYS A 122 -0.51 20.14 -1.78
N ALA A 123 -1.68 20.26 -1.17
CA ALA A 123 -2.40 19.17 -0.51
C ALA A 123 -3.08 18.22 -1.49
N LEU A 124 -3.07 16.93 -1.19
CA LEU A 124 -3.89 15.93 -1.88
C LEU A 124 -5.24 15.75 -1.18
N SER A 125 -6.28 15.48 -1.96
CA SER A 125 -7.62 15.21 -1.42
C SER A 125 -7.63 13.95 -0.56
N ASN A 126 -8.53 13.90 0.42
CA ASN A 126 -8.74 12.71 1.25
C ASN A 126 -9.05 11.47 0.39
N THR A 127 -9.80 11.64 -0.70
CA THR A 127 -10.11 10.56 -1.65
C THR A 127 -8.86 10.00 -2.32
N PHE A 128 -7.89 10.85 -2.65
CA PHE A 128 -6.64 10.39 -3.25
C PHE A 128 -5.77 9.64 -2.24
N VAL A 129 -5.63 10.15 -1.01
CA VAL A 129 -4.89 9.44 0.07
C VAL A 129 -5.50 8.07 0.33
N ARG A 130 -6.83 7.95 0.30
CA ARG A 130 -7.53 6.65 0.40
C ARG A 130 -7.20 5.71 -0.76
N ARG A 131 -7.02 6.23 -1.98
CA ARG A 131 -6.55 5.43 -3.13
C ARG A 131 -5.13 4.92 -2.92
N VAL A 132 -4.22 5.78 -2.46
CA VAL A 132 -2.84 5.38 -2.12
C VAL A 132 -2.86 4.28 -1.06
N HIS A 133 -3.68 4.43 0.00
CA HIS A 133 -3.86 3.41 1.02
C HIS A 133 -4.34 2.08 0.41
N ALA A 134 -5.36 2.11 -0.44
CA ALA A 134 -5.93 0.89 -1.04
C ALA A 134 -4.89 0.11 -1.87
N VAL A 135 -4.08 0.82 -2.67
CA VAL A 135 -3.01 0.20 -3.47
C VAL A 135 -1.93 -0.40 -2.57
N LEU A 136 -1.44 0.35 -1.58
CA LEU A 136 -0.41 -0.13 -0.65
C LEU A 136 -0.92 -1.31 0.20
N GLN A 137 -2.16 -1.23 0.70
CA GLN A 137 -2.79 -2.30 1.47
C GLN A 137 -2.90 -3.59 0.64
N ALA A 138 -3.28 -3.50 -0.63
CA ALA A 138 -3.37 -4.66 -1.52
C ALA A 138 -1.98 -5.30 -1.75
N ALA A 139 -0.95 -4.48 -2.00
CA ALA A 139 0.42 -4.97 -2.17
C ALA A 139 0.95 -5.65 -0.90
N LEU A 140 0.74 -5.04 0.28
CA LEU A 140 1.20 -5.60 1.55
C LEU A 140 0.37 -6.82 1.99
N LYS A 141 -0.93 -6.87 1.64
CA LYS A 141 -1.76 -8.06 1.86
C LYS A 141 -1.23 -9.26 1.07
N GLN A 142 -0.77 -9.03 -0.17
CA GLN A 142 -0.11 -10.09 -0.94
C GLN A 142 1.24 -10.47 -0.33
N ALA A 143 2.03 -9.51 0.19
CA ALA A 143 3.28 -9.80 0.89
C ALA A 143 3.08 -10.71 2.12
N VAL A 144 1.97 -10.55 2.83
CA VAL A 144 1.59 -11.45 3.93
C VAL A 144 1.26 -12.85 3.40
N LYS A 145 0.52 -12.96 2.29
CA LYS A 145 0.21 -14.26 1.66
C LYS A 145 1.46 -14.98 1.18
N GLU A 146 2.42 -14.23 0.61
CA GLU A 146 3.73 -14.74 0.19
C GLU A 146 4.69 -14.99 1.36
N ARG A 147 4.24 -14.73 2.59
CA ARG A 147 5.04 -14.93 3.81
C ARG A 147 6.32 -14.10 3.87
N LEU A 148 6.35 -12.95 3.22
CA LEU A 148 7.46 -11.99 3.27
C LEU A 148 7.43 -11.15 4.53
N ILE A 149 6.21 -10.86 5.03
CA ILE A 149 5.97 -10.15 6.30
C ILE A 149 4.91 -10.90 7.13
N PRO A 150 4.98 -10.83 8.46
CA PRO A 150 4.08 -11.57 9.34
C PRO A 150 2.66 -10.96 9.42
N TYR A 151 2.51 -9.67 9.21
CA TYR A 151 1.24 -8.94 9.26
C TYR A 151 1.29 -7.72 8.34
N ASN A 152 0.12 -7.18 8.03
CA ASN A 152 -0.01 -5.99 7.19
C ASN A 152 0.02 -4.71 8.04
N PRO A 153 1.09 -3.90 7.98
CA PRO A 153 1.18 -2.67 8.79
C PRO A 153 0.16 -1.58 8.41
N CYS A 154 -0.49 -1.66 7.24
CA CYS A 154 -1.55 -0.73 6.86
C CYS A 154 -2.81 -0.85 7.71
N GLU A 155 -3.08 -2.01 8.32
CA GLU A 155 -4.31 -2.26 9.09
C GLU A 155 -4.42 -1.36 10.33
N ASN A 156 -3.27 -0.97 10.90
CA ASN A 156 -3.22 -0.11 12.08
C ASN A 156 -3.14 1.39 11.75
N CYS A 157 -3.28 1.78 10.48
CA CYS A 157 -3.20 3.17 10.07
C CYS A 157 -4.57 3.86 10.08
N ARG A 158 -4.60 5.13 10.48
CA ARG A 158 -5.80 5.96 10.38
C ARG A 158 -5.89 6.56 8.98
N ILE A 159 -6.98 6.22 8.29
CA ILE A 159 -7.27 6.73 6.95
C ILE A 159 -8.13 8.00 7.08
N PRO A 160 -7.87 9.07 6.31
CA PRO A 160 -8.70 10.27 6.34
C PRO A 160 -10.16 9.95 5.96
N PRO A 161 -11.16 10.65 6.52
CA PRO A 161 -12.56 10.44 6.20
C PRO A 161 -12.85 10.71 4.72
N LYS A 162 -13.90 10.10 4.20
CA LYS A 162 -14.36 10.39 2.83
C LYS A 162 -15.09 11.73 2.84
N ASP A 163 -14.63 12.67 2.01
CA ASP A 163 -15.31 13.94 1.82
C ASP A 163 -16.66 13.66 1.14
N LYS A 164 -17.75 13.97 1.83
CA LYS A 164 -19.08 13.97 1.25
C LYS A 164 -19.25 15.31 0.52
N LYS A 165 -19.19 15.29 -0.81
CA LYS A 165 -19.65 16.43 -1.61
C LYS A 165 -21.11 16.21 -1.94
N GLU A 166 -21.97 17.12 -1.54
CA GLU A 166 -23.32 17.16 -2.06
C GLU A 166 -23.25 17.50 -3.56
N MET A 167 -23.98 16.74 -4.34
CA MET A 167 -24.08 17.02 -5.76
C MET A 167 -24.98 18.22 -5.97
N THR A 168 -24.47 19.26 -6.60
CA THR A 168 -25.28 20.41 -7.00
C THR A 168 -26.14 19.97 -8.18
N ILE A 169 -27.43 19.88 -7.96
CA ILE A 169 -28.40 19.61 -9.01
C ILE A 169 -28.69 20.90 -9.78
N LEU A 170 -28.72 20.84 -11.09
CA LEU A 170 -29.05 21.98 -11.92
C LEU A 170 -30.53 22.33 -11.69
N PRO A 171 -30.86 23.57 -11.29
CA PRO A 171 -32.24 24.00 -11.11
C PRO A 171 -33.03 23.87 -12.42
N PRO A 172 -34.33 23.48 -12.37
CA PRO A 172 -35.18 23.29 -13.54
C PRO A 172 -35.17 24.48 -14.51
N GLU A 173 -35.14 25.70 -13.97
CA GLU A 173 -35.10 26.94 -14.78
C GLU A 173 -33.86 27.11 -15.63
N LYS A 174 -32.76 26.47 -15.24
CA LYS A 174 -31.49 26.55 -15.96
C LYS A 174 -31.26 25.41 -16.98
N ILE A 175 -32.15 24.41 -16.98
CA ILE A 175 -32.02 23.24 -17.87
C ILE A 175 -32.12 23.67 -19.34
N GLY A 176 -33.14 24.50 -19.67
CA GLY A 176 -33.33 24.97 -21.05
C GLY A 176 -32.13 25.72 -21.60
N ARG A 177 -31.53 26.61 -20.80
CA ARG A 177 -30.31 27.34 -21.20
C ARG A 177 -29.11 26.41 -21.34
N TYR A 178 -29.00 25.42 -20.45
CA TYR A 178 -27.92 24.42 -20.53
C TYR A 178 -28.00 23.60 -21.83
N LEU A 179 -29.20 23.14 -22.21
CA LEU A 179 -29.43 22.40 -23.46
C LEU A 179 -29.15 23.24 -24.69
N GLN A 180 -29.56 24.53 -24.73
CA GLN A 180 -29.25 25.44 -25.81
C GLN A 180 -27.73 25.63 -25.98
N GLU A 181 -26.99 25.79 -24.89
CA GLU A 181 -25.51 25.86 -24.96
C GLU A 181 -24.90 24.56 -25.44
N ALA A 182 -25.39 23.39 -24.96
CA ALA A 182 -24.93 22.08 -25.40
C ALA A 182 -25.15 21.83 -26.90
N GLU A 183 -26.24 22.34 -27.47
CA GLU A 183 -26.53 22.27 -28.88
C GLU A 183 -25.49 23.07 -29.72
N LYS A 184 -25.17 24.30 -29.28
CA LYS A 184 -24.14 25.12 -29.95
C LYS A 184 -22.77 24.44 -30.02
N TYR A 185 -22.41 23.67 -29.00
CA TYR A 185 -21.14 22.92 -28.94
C TYR A 185 -21.20 21.52 -29.57
N GLY A 186 -22.37 21.12 -30.14
CA GLY A 186 -22.53 19.81 -30.78
C GLY A 186 -22.46 18.62 -29.83
N VAL A 187 -22.64 18.83 -28.53
CA VAL A 187 -22.57 17.76 -27.51
C VAL A 187 -23.94 17.27 -27.05
N LEU A 188 -25.03 17.86 -27.58
CA LEU A 188 -26.40 17.49 -27.23
C LEU A 188 -26.72 16.01 -27.39
N PRO A 189 -26.21 15.27 -28.44
CA PRO A 189 -26.50 13.85 -28.62
C PRO A 189 -25.89 12.96 -27.53
N MET A 190 -25.06 13.49 -26.63
CA MET A 190 -24.44 12.76 -25.55
C MET A 190 -25.30 12.78 -24.26
N PHE A 191 -26.41 13.50 -24.25
CA PHE A 191 -27.37 13.64 -23.18
C PHE A 191 -28.74 13.12 -23.63
#